data_8e3124b2f75b5c950d10d1490024ed6c
#
_entry.id   8e3124b2f75b5c950d10d1490024ed6c
#
_cell.length_a   1.000
_cell.length_b   1.000
_cell.length_c   1.000
_cell.angle_alpha   90.00
_cell.angle_beta   90.00
_cell.angle_gamma   90.00
#
_symmetry.space_group_name_H-M   'P 1'
#
loop_
_entity.id
_entity.type
_entity.pdbx_description
1 polymer ?
#
loop_
_entity_poly.entity_id
_entity_poly.type
_entity_poly.pdbx_seq_one_letter_code
_entity_poly.pdbx_strand_id
1 'polypeptide(L)'
;MRPDPHPTAPASTPGPAVVGTDPVPAEASPAPPAPGRHEVTLRFLAAPTDQGHSGTVDAGRVLEWVDKAAFAAATAWSGSYCVTAYVGNIHFRHPVTVGEMVEVTGTVLYTGSTSMHINTVVRSGDPKTGELTERARCLVIFVAVGTDGRPTPVPEFVPRSLEQELARDWALSRVAVRDEINEAMKGQPYTDAGTAERVVLRFLAAPTDVNWGGKVHGGVVMEWIDTAAYLCSARYAGQDTVAVFSGGIRFYRPLLIGDLVEVEARLIYTGSKGMHIAVHVRSGDPKGAELHLTTYCLTVMVARNENGDAVPVPAWEPVSEEDRALWQHARDLLEIRGRAHGNRLPNHLLEQGLPDDGRPAPSAGSARQGEGGDA
;
A
#
# COMPACT_ATOMS: atom_id res chain seq x y z
N MET A 1 2.52 6.98 88.11
CA MET A 1 1.73 6.72 86.89
C MET A 1 2.38 5.54 86.17
N ARG A 2 1.73 4.39 86.21
CA ARG A 2 2.23 3.13 85.62
C ARG A 2 1.85 3.08 84.15
N PRO A 3 2.68 2.56 83.26
CA PRO A 3 2.28 2.34 81.88
C PRO A 3 1.43 1.05 81.75
N ASP A 4 0.41 1.12 80.85
CA ASP A 4 -0.50 0.04 80.49
C ASP A 4 0.20 -1.09 79.72
N PRO A 5 -0.26 -2.33 79.83
CA PRO A 5 0.33 -3.47 79.13
C PRO A 5 -0.18 -3.55 77.68
N HIS A 6 0.74 -3.89 76.78
CA HIS A 6 0.46 -4.18 75.34
C HIS A 6 -0.50 -5.38 75.20
N PRO A 7 -1.40 -5.36 74.20
CA PRO A 7 -2.23 -6.54 73.91
C PRO A 7 -1.43 -7.60 73.15
N THR A 8 -1.58 -8.85 73.62
CA THR A 8 -1.05 -10.08 73.03
C THR A 8 -1.66 -10.33 71.66
N ALA A 9 -0.80 -10.69 70.69
CA ALA A 9 -1.19 -11.12 69.35
C ALA A 9 -1.97 -12.44 69.34
N PRO A 10 -2.97 -12.65 68.53
CA PRO A 10 -3.68 -13.91 68.40
C PRO A 10 -2.85 -14.97 67.69
N ALA A 11 -3.01 -16.22 68.10
CA ALA A 11 -2.35 -17.39 67.58
C ALA A 11 -2.63 -17.62 66.10
N SER A 12 -1.59 -17.94 65.33
CA SER A 12 -1.66 -18.29 63.90
C SER A 12 -2.38 -19.64 63.74
N THR A 13 -3.47 -19.61 63.04
CA THR A 13 -4.17 -20.78 62.46
C THR A 13 -3.31 -21.42 61.39
N PRO A 14 -3.16 -22.75 61.29
CA PRO A 14 -2.46 -23.38 60.18
C PRO A 14 -3.23 -23.22 58.92
N GLY A 15 -2.58 -22.67 57.86
CA GLY A 15 -3.12 -22.52 56.50
C GLY A 15 -3.39 -23.88 55.85
N PRO A 16 -4.33 -23.94 54.89
CA PRO A 16 -4.66 -25.17 54.19
C PRO A 16 -3.45 -25.69 53.42
N ALA A 17 -3.28 -27.02 53.43
CA ALA A 17 -2.24 -27.73 52.70
C ALA A 17 -2.24 -27.35 51.21
N VAL A 18 -1.06 -26.98 50.70
CA VAL A 18 -0.83 -26.75 49.26
C VAL A 18 -0.98 -28.12 48.58
N VAL A 19 -2.12 -28.29 47.87
CA VAL A 19 -2.29 -29.40 46.93
C VAL A 19 -1.33 -29.15 45.80
N GLY A 20 -0.37 -30.04 45.59
CA GLY A 20 0.55 -30.02 44.46
C GLY A 20 -0.25 -30.00 43.17
N THR A 21 -0.15 -28.90 42.40
CA THR A 21 -0.63 -28.88 41.02
C THR A 21 0.34 -29.69 40.20
N ASP A 22 -0.09 -30.85 39.71
CA ASP A 22 0.59 -31.55 38.65
C ASP A 22 0.83 -30.55 37.47
N PRO A 23 1.99 -30.63 36.79
CA PRO A 23 2.25 -29.75 35.67
C PRO A 23 1.18 -30.01 34.61
N VAL A 24 0.38 -28.96 34.31
CA VAL A 24 -0.55 -28.96 33.19
C VAL A 24 0.28 -29.29 31.94
N PRO A 25 -0.07 -30.36 31.18
CA PRO A 25 0.64 -30.67 29.95
C PRO A 25 0.63 -29.41 29.07
N ALA A 26 1.79 -29.01 28.57
CA ALA A 26 1.90 -27.92 27.61
C ALA A 26 0.92 -28.22 26.48
N GLU A 27 -0.12 -27.40 26.32
CA GLU A 27 -1.05 -27.51 25.20
C GLU A 27 -0.22 -27.46 23.92
N ALA A 28 -0.26 -28.56 23.18
CA ALA A 28 0.35 -28.61 21.87
C ALA A 28 -0.20 -27.44 21.07
N SER A 29 0.70 -26.61 20.50
CA SER A 29 0.29 -25.51 19.63
C SER A 29 -0.75 -26.04 18.66
N PRO A 30 -1.91 -25.37 18.53
CA PRO A 30 -2.97 -25.84 17.64
C PRO A 30 -2.39 -26.02 16.24
N ALA A 31 -2.72 -27.16 15.61
CA ALA A 31 -2.32 -27.41 14.23
C ALA A 31 -2.76 -26.23 13.36
N PRO A 32 -1.94 -25.80 12.37
CA PRO A 32 -2.30 -24.69 11.51
C PRO A 32 -3.67 -24.99 10.89
N PRO A 33 -4.56 -23.97 10.83
CA PRO A 33 -5.89 -24.16 10.26
C PRO A 33 -5.78 -24.70 8.82
N ALA A 34 -6.77 -25.48 8.38
CA ALA A 34 -6.83 -25.93 6.99
C ALA A 34 -6.86 -24.68 6.07
N PRO A 35 -6.18 -24.73 4.90
CA PRO A 35 -6.14 -23.59 4.00
C PRO A 35 -7.56 -23.22 3.57
N GLY A 36 -7.89 -21.93 3.70
CA GLY A 36 -9.16 -21.35 3.30
C GLY A 36 -9.23 -21.06 1.80
N ARG A 37 -10.10 -20.14 1.42
CA ARG A 37 -10.17 -19.66 0.03
C ARG A 37 -8.91 -18.88 -0.32
N HIS A 38 -8.28 -19.21 -1.45
CA HIS A 38 -7.11 -18.47 -1.94
C HIS A 38 -7.49 -17.19 -2.71
N GLU A 39 -8.77 -16.99 -3.02
CA GLU A 39 -9.25 -15.84 -3.76
C GLU A 39 -10.52 -15.25 -3.14
N VAL A 40 -10.58 -13.93 -3.07
CA VAL A 40 -11.74 -13.15 -2.61
C VAL A 40 -11.96 -11.98 -3.56
N THR A 41 -13.20 -11.78 -3.97
CA THR A 41 -13.62 -10.64 -4.80
C THR A 41 -14.62 -9.77 -4.05
N LEU A 42 -14.33 -8.47 -3.99
CA LEU A 42 -15.23 -7.45 -3.52
C LEU A 42 -15.84 -6.73 -4.71
N ARG A 43 -17.17 -6.50 -4.67
CA ARG A 43 -17.89 -5.73 -5.69
C ARG A 43 -18.74 -4.65 -5.03
N PHE A 44 -18.67 -3.44 -5.59
CA PHE A 44 -19.44 -2.29 -5.12
C PHE A 44 -19.54 -1.23 -6.22
N LEU A 45 -20.33 -0.19 -5.98
CA LEU A 45 -20.37 0.99 -6.84
C LEU A 45 -19.43 2.05 -6.28
N ALA A 46 -18.66 2.70 -7.15
CA ALA A 46 -17.90 3.89 -6.79
C ALA A 46 -18.88 4.99 -6.36
N ALA A 47 -18.86 5.34 -5.07
CA ALA A 47 -19.79 6.28 -4.47
C ALA A 47 -19.47 7.74 -4.86
N PRO A 48 -20.42 8.67 -4.85
CA PRO A 48 -20.15 10.10 -5.01
C PRO A 48 -19.12 10.64 -4.01
N THR A 49 -19.03 10.06 -2.82
CA THR A 49 -18.06 10.39 -1.78
C THR A 49 -16.65 9.89 -2.07
N ASP A 50 -16.46 9.02 -3.07
CA ASP A 50 -15.15 8.54 -3.50
C ASP A 50 -14.51 9.47 -4.55
N GLN A 51 -15.25 10.49 -5.02
CA GLN A 51 -14.74 11.47 -5.98
C GLN A 51 -13.66 12.33 -5.36
N GLY A 52 -12.51 12.35 -6.00
CA GLY A 52 -11.41 13.19 -5.61
C GLY A 52 -11.36 14.54 -6.32
N HIS A 53 -10.26 15.23 -6.15
CA HIS A 53 -10.08 16.60 -6.65
C HIS A 53 -10.10 16.70 -8.17
N SER A 54 -9.68 15.66 -8.88
CA SER A 54 -9.64 15.61 -10.35
C SER A 54 -10.99 15.28 -11.01
N GLY A 55 -12.06 15.12 -10.24
CA GLY A 55 -13.38 14.73 -10.74
C GLY A 55 -13.55 13.22 -10.98
N THR A 56 -12.50 12.44 -10.76
CA THR A 56 -12.49 10.96 -10.77
C THR A 56 -12.14 10.44 -9.38
N VAL A 57 -12.19 9.13 -9.18
CA VAL A 57 -11.74 8.52 -7.93
C VAL A 57 -10.22 8.68 -7.80
N ASP A 58 -9.74 9.19 -6.66
CA ASP A 58 -8.31 9.37 -6.40
C ASP A 58 -7.59 8.02 -6.22
N ALA A 59 -6.30 8.01 -6.53
CA ALA A 59 -5.46 6.82 -6.42
C ALA A 59 -5.40 6.27 -4.98
N GLY A 60 -5.39 7.14 -3.98
CA GLY A 60 -5.42 6.76 -2.57
C GLY A 60 -6.67 5.95 -2.20
N ARG A 61 -7.85 6.33 -2.73
CA ARG A 61 -9.09 5.57 -2.56
C ARG A 61 -9.03 4.21 -3.24
N VAL A 62 -8.45 4.12 -4.43
CA VAL A 62 -8.24 2.83 -5.12
C VAL A 62 -7.29 1.94 -4.30
N LEU A 63 -6.25 2.51 -3.70
CA LEU A 63 -5.32 1.78 -2.82
C LEU A 63 -6.02 1.28 -1.54
N GLU A 64 -6.96 2.03 -0.99
CA GLU A 64 -7.78 1.57 0.14
C GLU A 64 -8.62 0.34 -0.24
N TRP A 65 -9.23 0.33 -1.43
CA TRP A 65 -9.97 -0.83 -1.93
C TRP A 65 -9.08 -2.04 -2.15
N VAL A 66 -7.88 -1.83 -2.69
CA VAL A 66 -6.84 -2.85 -2.85
C VAL A 66 -6.49 -3.47 -1.50
N ASP A 67 -6.25 -2.65 -0.47
CA ASP A 67 -5.90 -3.10 0.88
C ASP A 67 -7.04 -3.91 1.51
N LYS A 68 -8.30 -3.47 1.37
CA LYS A 68 -9.47 -4.20 1.86
C LYS A 68 -9.64 -5.57 1.20
N ALA A 69 -9.47 -5.67 -0.12
CA ALA A 69 -9.59 -6.94 -0.83
C ALA A 69 -8.45 -7.90 -0.47
N ALA A 70 -7.22 -7.39 -0.36
CA ALA A 70 -6.07 -8.15 0.06
C ALA A 70 -6.20 -8.63 1.53
N PHE A 71 -6.70 -7.78 2.43
CA PHE A 71 -7.01 -8.16 3.80
C PHE A 71 -8.05 -9.29 3.85
N ALA A 72 -9.13 -9.18 3.08
CA ALA A 72 -10.15 -10.21 3.01
C ALA A 72 -9.59 -11.55 2.51
N ALA A 73 -8.72 -11.53 1.48
CA ALA A 73 -8.05 -12.73 1.01
C ALA A 73 -7.07 -13.31 2.03
N ALA A 74 -6.29 -12.45 2.71
CA ALA A 74 -5.36 -12.84 3.76
C ALA A 74 -6.06 -13.52 4.94
N THR A 75 -7.13 -12.94 5.44
CA THR A 75 -7.90 -13.48 6.56
C THR A 75 -8.67 -14.74 6.17
N ALA A 76 -9.23 -14.80 4.96
CA ALA A 76 -9.90 -16.00 4.45
C ALA A 76 -8.95 -17.18 4.30
N TRP A 77 -7.68 -16.93 3.94
CA TRP A 77 -6.66 -17.97 3.81
C TRP A 77 -6.12 -18.42 5.16
N SER A 78 -5.70 -17.46 6.01
CA SER A 78 -4.98 -17.75 7.26
C SER A 78 -5.89 -18.11 8.43
N GLY A 79 -7.17 -17.71 8.39
CA GLY A 79 -8.07 -17.80 9.54
C GLY A 79 -7.67 -16.87 10.71
N SER A 80 -6.75 -15.94 10.50
CA SER A 80 -6.19 -15.06 11.52
C SER A 80 -6.36 -13.59 11.18
N TYR A 81 -6.23 -12.70 12.15
CA TYR A 81 -6.10 -11.28 11.89
C TYR A 81 -4.80 -11.00 11.13
N CYS A 82 -4.83 -10.12 10.14
CA CYS A 82 -3.70 -9.80 9.30
C CYS A 82 -3.45 -8.30 9.23
N VAL A 83 -2.19 -7.93 9.00
CA VAL A 83 -1.77 -6.54 8.81
C VAL A 83 -1.00 -6.39 7.50
N THR A 84 -1.17 -5.24 6.85
CA THR A 84 -0.43 -4.87 5.66
C THR A 84 1.02 -4.60 6.03
N ALA A 85 1.95 -5.32 5.41
CA ALA A 85 3.39 -5.14 5.60
C ALA A 85 4.05 -4.39 4.45
N TYR A 86 3.56 -4.61 3.23
CA TYR A 86 4.12 -3.99 2.04
C TYR A 86 3.09 -3.92 0.92
N VAL A 87 3.08 -2.79 0.19
CA VAL A 87 2.34 -2.63 -1.06
C VAL A 87 3.37 -2.41 -2.16
N GLY A 88 3.33 -3.28 -3.16
CA GLY A 88 4.23 -3.25 -4.31
C GLY A 88 3.92 -2.09 -5.25
N ASN A 89 4.62 -2.11 -6.37
CA ASN A 89 4.40 -1.12 -7.41
C ASN A 89 2.99 -1.27 -8.01
N ILE A 90 2.27 -0.16 -8.08
CA ILE A 90 0.97 -0.08 -8.72
C ILE A 90 1.02 1.00 -9.82
N HIS A 91 0.46 0.67 -10.97
CA HIS A 91 0.27 1.60 -12.09
C HIS A 91 -1.23 1.82 -12.26
N PHE A 92 -1.64 3.08 -12.23
CA PHE A 92 -3.02 3.49 -12.49
C PHE A 92 -3.15 3.79 -13.98
N ARG A 93 -3.86 2.92 -14.71
CA ARG A 93 -3.94 2.98 -16.20
C ARG A 93 -5.01 3.91 -16.68
N HIS A 94 -6.19 3.75 -16.09
CA HIS A 94 -7.36 4.55 -16.40
C HIS A 94 -8.05 4.94 -15.10
N PRO A 95 -8.60 6.14 -14.99
CA PRO A 95 -9.33 6.56 -13.80
C PRO A 95 -10.59 5.70 -13.61
N VAL A 96 -11.00 5.55 -12.38
CA VAL A 96 -12.34 5.04 -12.02
C VAL A 96 -13.27 6.23 -11.90
N THR A 97 -14.47 6.12 -12.48
CA THR A 97 -15.47 7.18 -12.44
C THR A 97 -16.55 6.84 -11.41
N VAL A 98 -17.09 7.86 -10.74
CA VAL A 98 -18.22 7.71 -9.83
C VAL A 98 -19.41 7.07 -10.55
N GLY A 99 -20.05 6.09 -9.92
CA GLY A 99 -21.15 5.31 -10.47
C GLY A 99 -20.72 4.07 -11.26
N GLU A 100 -19.43 3.88 -11.55
CA GLU A 100 -18.96 2.61 -12.11
C GLU A 100 -19.11 1.46 -11.09
N MET A 101 -19.39 0.27 -11.61
CA MET A 101 -19.21 -0.97 -10.86
C MET A 101 -17.72 -1.23 -10.71
N VAL A 102 -17.27 -1.39 -9.48
CA VAL A 102 -15.87 -1.73 -9.16
C VAL A 102 -15.82 -3.17 -8.66
N GLU A 103 -14.86 -3.91 -9.19
CA GLU A 103 -14.49 -5.24 -8.73
C GLU A 103 -13.03 -5.25 -8.33
N VAL A 104 -12.76 -5.69 -7.10
CA VAL A 104 -11.39 -5.84 -6.60
C VAL A 104 -11.20 -7.29 -6.16
N THR A 105 -10.35 -8.01 -6.88
CA THR A 105 -10.02 -9.41 -6.59
C THR A 105 -8.65 -9.52 -5.95
N GLY A 106 -8.57 -10.13 -4.78
CA GLY A 106 -7.34 -10.50 -4.09
C GLY A 106 -7.10 -12.00 -4.19
N THR A 107 -5.94 -12.43 -4.71
CA THR A 107 -5.58 -13.83 -4.89
C THR A 107 -4.25 -14.13 -4.21
N VAL A 108 -4.22 -15.09 -3.30
CA VAL A 108 -2.98 -15.57 -2.65
C VAL A 108 -2.16 -16.34 -3.68
N LEU A 109 -0.92 -15.88 -3.93
CA LEU A 109 0.00 -16.49 -4.87
C LEU A 109 1.14 -17.27 -4.20
N TYR A 110 1.53 -16.83 -3.00
CA TYR A 110 2.61 -17.44 -2.24
C TYR A 110 2.45 -17.13 -0.74
N THR A 111 2.89 -18.07 0.09
CA THR A 111 2.97 -17.88 1.54
C THR A 111 4.39 -18.16 2.03
N GLY A 112 4.90 -17.28 2.89
CA GLY A 112 6.06 -17.56 3.74
C GLY A 112 5.59 -18.21 5.06
N SER A 113 6.44 -18.17 6.09
CA SER A 113 6.08 -18.74 7.40
C SER A 113 4.91 -18.02 8.07
N THR A 114 4.85 -16.69 7.96
CA THR A 114 3.83 -15.83 8.59
C THR A 114 3.23 -14.81 7.62
N SER A 115 3.71 -14.78 6.37
CA SER A 115 3.33 -13.77 5.36
C SER A 115 2.62 -14.40 4.18
N MET A 116 1.79 -13.61 3.52
CA MET A 116 1.04 -13.98 2.32
C MET A 116 1.27 -12.92 1.24
N HIS A 117 1.64 -13.37 0.04
CA HIS A 117 1.78 -12.53 -1.14
C HIS A 117 0.49 -12.60 -1.93
N ILE A 118 -0.21 -11.49 -2.03
CA ILE A 118 -1.56 -11.40 -2.59
C ILE A 118 -1.52 -10.50 -3.81
N ASN A 119 -1.85 -11.05 -4.97
CA ASN A 119 -2.06 -10.25 -6.17
C ASN A 119 -3.47 -9.64 -6.10
N THR A 120 -3.56 -8.33 -6.25
CA THR A 120 -4.83 -7.62 -6.33
C THR A 120 -5.04 -7.06 -7.72
N VAL A 121 -6.25 -7.19 -8.24
CA VAL A 121 -6.66 -6.64 -9.53
C VAL A 121 -7.90 -5.81 -9.33
N VAL A 122 -7.85 -4.55 -9.77
CA VAL A 122 -8.97 -3.62 -9.77
C VAL A 122 -9.52 -3.53 -11.18
N ARG A 123 -10.81 -3.82 -11.33
CA ARG A 123 -11.56 -3.64 -12.58
C ARG A 123 -12.73 -2.71 -12.33
N SER A 124 -13.09 -1.90 -13.31
CA SER A 124 -14.33 -1.12 -13.22
C SER A 124 -14.96 -0.88 -14.61
N GLY A 125 -16.25 -0.54 -14.62
CA GLY A 125 -16.99 -0.25 -15.83
C GLY A 125 -18.45 0.09 -15.57
N ASP A 126 -19.19 0.31 -16.65
CA ASP A 126 -20.61 0.66 -16.57
C ASP A 126 -21.43 -0.54 -16.00
N PRO A 127 -22.12 -0.36 -14.86
CA PRO A 127 -22.94 -1.40 -14.27
C PRO A 127 -24.08 -1.90 -15.18
N LYS A 128 -24.47 -1.13 -16.19
CA LYS A 128 -25.55 -1.49 -17.13
C LYS A 128 -25.08 -2.50 -18.18
N THR A 129 -23.83 -2.42 -18.61
CA THR A 129 -23.26 -3.35 -19.60
C THR A 129 -22.65 -4.57 -18.93
N GLY A 130 -22.15 -4.42 -17.70
CA GLY A 130 -21.41 -5.43 -16.99
C GLY A 130 -19.99 -5.67 -17.50
N GLU A 131 -19.53 -4.88 -18.50
CA GLU A 131 -18.17 -4.95 -19.02
C GLU A 131 -17.22 -4.21 -18.08
N LEU A 132 -16.23 -4.93 -17.56
CA LEU A 132 -15.23 -4.39 -16.64
C LEU A 132 -13.84 -4.40 -17.30
N THR A 133 -13.13 -3.28 -17.22
CA THR A 133 -11.74 -3.14 -17.66
C THR A 133 -10.79 -3.03 -16.48
N GLU A 134 -9.58 -3.59 -16.62
CA GLU A 134 -8.55 -3.48 -15.58
C GLU A 134 -8.07 -2.03 -15.44
N ARG A 135 -8.12 -1.51 -14.21
CA ARG A 135 -7.70 -0.16 -13.84
C ARG A 135 -6.33 -0.17 -13.16
N ALA A 136 -6.09 -1.16 -12.33
CA ALA A 136 -4.84 -1.29 -11.60
C ALA A 136 -4.57 -2.75 -11.20
N ARG A 137 -3.29 -3.06 -10.96
CA ARG A 137 -2.85 -4.35 -10.41
C ARG A 137 -1.69 -4.10 -9.46
N CYS A 138 -1.68 -4.81 -8.33
CA CYS A 138 -0.65 -4.67 -7.31
C CYS A 138 -0.39 -5.99 -6.58
N LEU A 139 0.86 -6.22 -6.18
CA LEU A 139 1.21 -7.29 -5.25
C LEU A 139 1.29 -6.70 -3.83
N VAL A 140 0.45 -7.20 -2.94
CA VAL A 140 0.41 -6.77 -1.53
C VAL A 140 0.89 -7.90 -0.64
N ILE A 141 1.65 -7.58 0.40
CA ILE A 141 2.12 -8.57 1.37
C ILE A 141 1.44 -8.30 2.71
N PHE A 142 0.72 -9.30 3.19
CA PHE A 142 0.11 -9.32 4.51
C PHE A 142 0.85 -10.26 5.44
N VAL A 143 0.86 -9.95 6.73
CA VAL A 143 1.40 -10.78 7.80
C VAL A 143 0.27 -11.12 8.75
N ALA A 144 0.11 -12.41 9.05
CA ALA A 144 -0.83 -12.88 10.05
C ALA A 144 -0.31 -12.58 11.46
N VAL A 145 -1.19 -12.13 12.35
CA VAL A 145 -0.86 -11.70 13.70
C VAL A 145 -1.73 -12.45 14.71
N GLY A 146 -1.08 -13.05 15.69
CA GLY A 146 -1.74 -13.75 16.78
C GLY A 146 -2.37 -12.82 17.80
N THR A 147 -3.07 -13.39 18.77
CA THR A 147 -3.72 -12.65 19.88
C THR A 147 -2.71 -11.92 20.78
N ASP A 148 -1.45 -12.36 20.76
CA ASP A 148 -0.33 -11.73 21.47
C ASP A 148 0.30 -10.54 20.70
N GLY A 149 -0.22 -10.21 19.51
CA GLY A 149 0.27 -9.15 18.64
C GLY A 149 1.54 -9.50 17.85
N ARG A 150 1.98 -10.76 17.87
CA ARG A 150 3.16 -11.23 17.15
C ARG A 150 2.78 -11.94 15.84
N PRO A 151 3.70 -11.98 14.86
CA PRO A 151 3.50 -12.78 13.66
C PRO A 151 3.20 -14.25 14.00
N THR A 152 2.14 -14.80 13.37
CA THR A 152 1.72 -16.19 13.59
C THR A 152 1.81 -16.99 12.28
N PRO A 153 2.10 -18.31 12.34
CA PRO A 153 2.19 -19.14 11.14
C PRO A 153 0.90 -19.14 10.31
N VAL A 154 1.07 -19.21 9.00
CA VAL A 154 -0.04 -19.34 8.03
C VAL A 154 0.03 -20.67 7.30
N PRO A 155 -1.12 -21.21 6.80
CA PRO A 155 -1.12 -22.40 5.95
C PRO A 155 -0.25 -22.19 4.72
N GLU A 156 0.48 -23.23 4.29
CA GLU A 156 1.28 -23.19 3.08
C GLU A 156 0.39 -23.15 1.84
N PHE A 157 0.69 -22.24 0.90
CA PHE A 157 0.07 -22.23 -0.42
C PHE A 157 0.80 -23.22 -1.33
N VAL A 158 0.13 -24.32 -1.68
CA VAL A 158 0.63 -25.34 -2.61
C VAL A 158 -0.07 -25.17 -3.94
N PRO A 159 0.65 -24.76 -5.02
CA PRO A 159 0.09 -24.66 -6.35
C PRO A 159 -0.49 -26.00 -6.84
N ARG A 160 -1.63 -25.95 -7.53
CA ARG A 160 -2.34 -27.11 -8.06
C ARG A 160 -2.43 -27.13 -9.59
N SER A 161 -1.89 -26.08 -10.23
CA SER A 161 -1.83 -25.96 -11.68
C SER A 161 -0.54 -25.26 -12.11
N LEU A 162 -0.15 -25.42 -13.36
CA LEU A 162 0.99 -24.71 -13.93
C LEU A 162 0.83 -23.19 -13.83
N GLU A 163 -0.39 -22.70 -14.00
CA GLU A 163 -0.71 -21.28 -13.85
C GLU A 163 -0.37 -20.77 -12.44
N GLN A 164 -0.76 -21.51 -11.40
CA GLN A 164 -0.46 -21.16 -10.02
C GLN A 164 1.04 -21.25 -9.71
N GLU A 165 1.75 -22.22 -10.30
CA GLU A 165 3.22 -22.33 -10.18
C GLU A 165 3.90 -21.10 -10.78
N LEU A 166 3.54 -20.71 -12.00
CA LEU A 166 4.08 -19.53 -12.67
C LEU A 166 3.76 -18.22 -11.92
N ALA A 167 2.55 -18.11 -11.38
CA ALA A 167 2.14 -16.96 -10.57
C ALA A 167 2.93 -16.87 -9.25
N ARG A 168 3.16 -18.00 -8.57
CA ARG A 168 4.03 -18.10 -7.39
C ARG A 168 5.46 -17.67 -7.72
N ASP A 169 6.03 -18.21 -8.79
CA ASP A 169 7.41 -17.92 -9.19
C ASP A 169 7.59 -16.46 -9.58
N TRP A 170 6.58 -15.87 -10.23
CA TRP A 170 6.54 -14.43 -10.45
C TRP A 170 6.52 -13.64 -9.13
N ALA A 171 5.68 -14.00 -8.16
CA ALA A 171 5.61 -13.31 -6.87
C ALA A 171 6.97 -13.39 -6.13
N LEU A 172 7.63 -14.54 -6.17
CA LEU A 172 8.97 -14.74 -5.60
C LEU A 172 10.04 -13.88 -6.29
N SER A 173 9.99 -13.75 -7.63
CA SER A 173 10.93 -12.92 -8.38
C SER A 173 10.90 -11.44 -7.96
N ARG A 174 9.77 -10.97 -7.39
CA ARG A 174 9.62 -9.59 -6.91
C ARG A 174 10.28 -9.33 -5.56
N VAL A 175 10.63 -10.38 -4.81
CA VAL A 175 11.24 -10.24 -3.48
C VAL A 175 12.58 -9.52 -3.56
N ALA A 176 13.47 -9.95 -4.46
CA ALA A 176 14.81 -9.35 -4.61
C ALA A 176 14.73 -7.86 -5.02
N VAL A 177 13.88 -7.53 -5.98
CA VAL A 177 13.67 -6.15 -6.44
C VAL A 177 13.10 -5.27 -5.32
N ARG A 178 12.13 -5.81 -4.56
CA ARG A 178 11.59 -5.12 -3.38
C ARG A 178 12.68 -4.80 -2.37
N ASP A 179 13.54 -5.76 -2.09
CA ASP A 179 14.59 -5.59 -1.09
C ASP A 179 15.65 -4.58 -1.57
N GLU A 180 16.02 -4.59 -2.86
CA GLU A 180 16.89 -3.59 -3.47
C GLU A 180 16.29 -2.17 -3.38
N ILE A 181 15.00 -2.00 -3.72
CA ILE A 181 14.30 -0.73 -3.58
C ILE A 181 14.28 -0.27 -2.12
N ASN A 182 13.95 -1.17 -1.18
CA ASN A 182 13.91 -0.83 0.24
C ASN A 182 15.25 -0.37 0.78
N GLU A 183 16.36 -1.01 0.39
CA GLU A 183 17.69 -0.59 0.83
C GLU A 183 18.08 0.76 0.23
N ALA A 184 17.80 0.98 -1.06
CA ALA A 184 18.01 2.28 -1.70
C ALA A 184 17.22 3.39 -1.00
N MET A 185 15.95 3.14 -0.65
CA MET A 185 15.09 4.11 0.03
C MET A 185 15.55 4.43 1.45
N LYS A 186 16.03 3.43 2.21
CA LYS A 186 16.54 3.65 3.57
C LYS A 186 17.83 4.44 3.61
N GLY A 187 18.70 4.25 2.61
CA GLY A 187 20.00 4.89 2.55
C GLY A 187 19.97 6.38 2.23
N GLN A 188 18.81 6.91 1.79
CA GLN A 188 18.68 8.30 1.39
C GLN A 188 18.25 9.21 2.55
N PRO A 189 19.10 10.14 3.02
CA PRO A 189 18.72 11.13 4.01
C PRO A 189 17.80 12.21 3.40
N TYR A 190 16.87 12.69 4.22
CA TYR A 190 16.01 13.84 3.92
C TYR A 190 16.15 14.84 5.08
N THR A 191 16.54 16.07 4.76
CA THR A 191 16.75 17.16 5.72
C THR A 191 15.96 18.41 5.31
N ASP A 192 16.17 19.53 5.98
CA ASP A 192 15.58 20.82 5.62
C ASP A 192 16.47 21.66 4.67
N ALA A 193 17.59 21.11 4.20
CA ALA A 193 18.53 21.79 3.30
C ALA A 193 18.09 21.80 1.82
N GLY A 194 17.08 21.00 1.45
CA GLY A 194 16.52 20.97 0.10
C GLY A 194 15.66 22.21 -0.20
N THR A 195 15.63 22.60 -1.49
CA THR A 195 14.88 23.77 -1.98
C THR A 195 13.66 23.39 -2.82
N ALA A 196 13.45 22.07 -3.04
CA ALA A 196 12.33 21.55 -3.82
C ALA A 196 10.98 21.86 -3.16
N GLU A 197 9.91 21.88 -3.97
CA GLU A 197 8.54 21.99 -3.46
C GLU A 197 8.28 20.91 -2.40
N ARG A 198 7.73 21.35 -1.27
CA ARG A 198 7.50 20.51 -0.10
C ARG A 198 6.17 20.87 0.56
N VAL A 199 5.41 19.87 0.94
CA VAL A 199 4.17 20.01 1.69
C VAL A 199 4.25 19.14 2.94
N VAL A 200 3.83 19.67 4.08
CA VAL A 200 3.74 18.94 5.35
C VAL A 200 2.33 19.06 5.90
N LEU A 201 1.66 17.93 6.05
CA LEU A 201 0.35 17.82 6.70
C LEU A 201 0.55 17.29 8.11
N ARG A 202 -0.17 17.85 9.09
CA ARG A 202 -0.18 17.37 10.48
C ARG A 202 -1.60 17.29 11.00
N PHE A 203 -1.97 16.15 11.55
CA PHE A 203 -3.30 15.91 12.11
C PHE A 203 -3.27 14.75 13.12
N LEU A 204 -4.37 14.52 13.81
CA LEU A 204 -4.53 13.36 14.67
C LEU A 204 -5.19 12.22 13.89
N ALA A 205 -4.69 10.99 14.04
CA ALA A 205 -5.35 9.81 13.51
C ALA A 205 -6.74 9.67 14.14
N ALA A 206 -7.77 9.76 13.30
CA ALA A 206 -9.15 9.82 13.75
C ALA A 206 -9.69 8.43 14.17
N PRO A 207 -10.65 8.35 15.10
CA PRO A 207 -11.30 7.08 15.44
C PRO A 207 -11.96 6.36 14.26
N THR A 208 -12.34 7.11 13.21
CA THR A 208 -12.90 6.58 11.96
C THR A 208 -11.89 5.84 11.10
N ASP A 209 -10.59 6.03 11.34
CA ASP A 209 -9.50 5.46 10.56
C ASP A 209 -9.13 4.04 11.02
N VAL A 210 -9.87 3.52 12.01
CA VAL A 210 -9.57 2.26 12.68
C VAL A 210 -9.77 1.04 11.78
N ASN A 211 -8.81 0.10 11.83
CA ASN A 211 -8.95 -1.23 11.27
C ASN A 211 -9.55 -2.22 12.29
N TRP A 212 -9.76 -3.47 11.87
CA TRP A 212 -10.31 -4.53 12.72
C TRP A 212 -9.41 -4.91 13.92
N GLY A 213 -8.15 -4.50 13.94
CA GLY A 213 -7.20 -4.72 15.03
C GLY A 213 -6.99 -3.50 15.95
N GLY A 214 -7.82 -2.46 15.84
CA GLY A 214 -7.74 -1.26 16.69
C GLY A 214 -6.61 -0.28 16.33
N LYS A 215 -6.02 -0.41 15.13
CA LYS A 215 -4.95 0.48 14.61
C LYS A 215 -5.47 1.23 13.39
N VAL A 216 -4.70 2.17 12.87
CA VAL A 216 -5.05 2.83 11.61
C VAL A 216 -4.99 1.82 10.46
N HIS A 217 -5.98 1.87 9.57
CA HIS A 217 -6.07 1.02 8.39
C HIS A 217 -4.99 1.41 7.38
N GLY A 218 -4.27 0.41 6.80
CA GLY A 218 -3.19 0.67 5.83
C GLY A 218 -3.67 1.47 4.62
N GLY A 219 -4.87 1.18 4.14
CA GLY A 219 -5.51 1.92 3.04
C GLY A 219 -5.71 3.41 3.33
N VAL A 220 -6.09 3.77 4.56
CA VAL A 220 -6.24 5.17 4.98
C VAL A 220 -4.89 5.89 4.97
N VAL A 221 -3.82 5.23 5.43
CA VAL A 221 -2.47 5.81 5.34
C VAL A 221 -2.07 6.07 3.89
N MET A 222 -2.45 5.18 2.97
CA MET A 222 -2.18 5.36 1.53
C MET A 222 -2.99 6.52 0.93
N GLU A 223 -4.21 6.77 1.41
CA GLU A 223 -5.01 7.94 1.03
C GLU A 223 -4.36 9.25 1.50
N TRP A 224 -3.81 9.30 2.72
CA TRP A 224 -3.04 10.45 3.19
C TRP A 224 -1.78 10.71 2.35
N ILE A 225 -1.08 9.64 1.94
CA ILE A 225 0.08 9.71 1.05
C ILE A 225 -0.31 10.33 -0.29
N ASP A 226 -1.40 9.87 -0.90
CA ASP A 226 -1.89 10.38 -2.18
C ASP A 226 -2.30 11.86 -2.07
N THR A 227 -3.03 12.23 -1.02
CA THR A 227 -3.41 13.63 -0.74
C THR A 227 -2.19 14.55 -0.61
N ALA A 228 -1.16 14.14 0.13
CA ALA A 228 0.05 14.95 0.28
C ALA A 228 0.83 15.06 -1.03
N ALA A 229 0.91 13.97 -1.81
CA ALA A 229 1.56 13.95 -3.13
C ALA A 229 0.81 14.86 -4.12
N TYR A 230 -0.53 14.82 -4.11
CA TYR A 230 -1.37 15.73 -4.91
C TYR A 230 -1.07 17.18 -4.57
N LEU A 231 -1.13 17.56 -3.29
CA LEU A 231 -0.88 18.94 -2.88
C LEU A 231 0.51 19.43 -3.29
N CYS A 232 1.55 18.60 -3.13
CA CYS A 232 2.91 18.94 -3.51
C CYS A 232 3.03 19.13 -5.03
N SER A 233 2.51 18.19 -5.82
CA SER A 233 2.59 18.22 -7.27
C SER A 233 1.72 19.29 -7.90
N ALA A 234 0.50 19.52 -7.40
CA ALA A 234 -0.41 20.55 -7.89
C ALA A 234 0.14 21.97 -7.64
N ARG A 235 0.73 22.20 -6.47
CA ARG A 235 1.40 23.47 -6.18
C ARG A 235 2.58 23.72 -7.12
N TYR A 236 3.39 22.68 -7.38
CA TYR A 236 4.53 22.80 -8.28
C TYR A 236 4.10 23.02 -9.75
N ALA A 237 3.11 22.26 -10.22
CA ALA A 237 2.65 22.35 -11.60
C ALA A 237 1.71 23.55 -11.86
N GLY A 238 1.11 24.13 -10.83
CA GLY A 238 0.10 25.20 -10.93
C GLY A 238 -1.23 24.73 -11.52
N GLN A 239 -1.51 23.42 -11.49
CA GLN A 239 -2.73 22.80 -12.01
C GLN A 239 -2.98 21.44 -11.35
N ASP A 240 -4.17 20.88 -11.56
CA ASP A 240 -4.54 19.58 -11.01
C ASP A 240 -3.64 18.45 -11.55
N THR A 241 -3.34 17.53 -10.65
CA THR A 241 -2.48 16.38 -10.93
C THR A 241 -3.15 15.08 -10.48
N VAL A 242 -2.72 13.97 -11.07
CA VAL A 242 -3.18 12.63 -10.67
C VAL A 242 -2.00 11.69 -10.54
N ALA A 243 -2.10 10.72 -9.63
CA ALA A 243 -1.11 9.67 -9.53
C ALA A 243 -1.24 8.69 -10.70
N VAL A 244 -0.12 8.39 -11.35
CA VAL A 244 -0.01 7.34 -12.38
C VAL A 244 0.77 6.14 -11.87
N PHE A 245 1.52 6.33 -10.80
CA PHE A 245 2.30 5.28 -10.15
C PHE A 245 2.41 5.57 -8.65
N SER A 246 2.31 4.52 -7.86
CA SER A 246 2.69 4.52 -6.44
C SER A 246 3.42 3.22 -6.13
N GLY A 247 4.41 3.24 -5.26
CA GLY A 247 5.10 2.00 -4.97
C GLY A 247 6.17 2.07 -3.90
N GLY A 248 6.56 0.85 -3.48
CA GLY A 248 7.52 0.70 -2.40
C GLY A 248 6.96 1.10 -1.04
N ILE A 249 5.63 1.04 -0.84
CA ILE A 249 4.99 1.41 0.43
C ILE A 249 5.28 0.30 1.44
N ARG A 250 6.16 0.57 2.39
CA ARG A 250 6.49 -0.35 3.47
C ARG A 250 6.03 0.21 4.80
N PHE A 251 5.28 -0.58 5.53
CA PHE A 251 4.85 -0.26 6.89
C PHE A 251 5.89 -0.78 7.88
N TYR A 252 6.63 0.14 8.51
CA TYR A 252 7.69 -0.19 9.48
C TYR A 252 7.14 -0.36 10.90
N ARG A 253 6.07 0.37 11.21
CA ARG A 253 5.41 0.39 12.52
C ARG A 253 3.91 0.55 12.36
N PRO A 254 3.11 -0.03 13.26
CA PRO A 254 1.69 0.27 13.34
C PRO A 254 1.48 1.73 13.76
N LEU A 255 0.51 2.39 13.15
CA LEU A 255 0.04 3.72 13.50
C LEU A 255 -1.19 3.57 14.41
N LEU A 256 -1.19 4.26 15.55
CA LEU A 256 -2.26 4.13 16.53
C LEU A 256 -3.31 5.23 16.35
N ILE A 257 -4.56 4.89 16.71
CA ILE A 257 -5.63 5.90 16.77
C ILE A 257 -5.28 6.91 17.86
N GLY A 258 -5.39 8.21 17.52
CA GLY A 258 -5.02 9.32 18.38
C GLY A 258 -3.55 9.73 18.32
N ASP A 259 -2.70 9.03 17.57
CA ASP A 259 -1.34 9.50 17.28
C ASP A 259 -1.38 10.82 16.51
N LEU A 260 -0.41 11.69 16.80
CA LEU A 260 -0.06 12.79 15.90
C LEU A 260 0.60 12.20 14.66
N VAL A 261 0.02 12.48 13.49
CA VAL A 261 0.52 12.07 12.20
C VAL A 261 1.12 13.26 11.47
N GLU A 262 2.30 13.07 10.90
CA GLU A 262 2.94 13.99 9.98
C GLU A 262 3.14 13.28 8.64
N VAL A 263 2.61 13.88 7.57
CA VAL A 263 2.79 13.41 6.19
C VAL A 263 3.56 14.49 5.44
N GLU A 264 4.80 14.19 5.09
CA GLU A 264 5.67 15.07 4.33
C GLU A 264 5.80 14.56 2.90
N ALA A 265 5.38 15.38 1.92
CA ALA A 265 5.57 15.15 0.50
C ALA A 265 6.59 16.12 -0.06
N ARG A 266 7.58 15.61 -0.83
CA ARG A 266 8.65 16.41 -1.41
C ARG A 266 8.90 16.02 -2.86
N LEU A 267 8.96 17.01 -3.75
CA LEU A 267 9.42 16.81 -5.13
C LEU A 267 10.90 16.43 -5.13
N ILE A 268 11.26 15.35 -5.81
CA ILE A 268 12.65 14.89 -5.89
C ILE A 268 13.17 14.75 -7.32
N TYR A 269 12.26 14.73 -8.32
CA TYR A 269 12.64 14.67 -9.73
C TYR A 269 11.46 15.01 -10.62
N THR A 270 11.75 15.64 -11.78
CA THR A 270 10.78 15.81 -12.86
C THR A 270 11.30 15.19 -14.15
N GLY A 271 10.45 14.41 -14.81
CA GLY A 271 10.59 14.02 -16.21
C GLY A 271 9.86 15.00 -17.13
N SER A 272 9.62 14.61 -18.38
CA SER A 272 8.90 15.47 -19.34
C SER A 272 7.44 15.75 -18.93
N LYS A 273 6.77 14.78 -18.30
CA LYS A 273 5.36 14.85 -17.86
C LYS A 273 5.15 14.39 -16.43
N GLY A 274 6.10 13.67 -15.84
CA GLY A 274 6.00 13.06 -14.51
C GLY A 274 6.77 13.83 -13.46
N MET A 275 6.16 14.00 -12.29
CA MET A 275 6.76 14.53 -11.08
C MET A 275 6.90 13.40 -10.06
N HIS A 276 8.11 13.16 -9.58
CA HIS A 276 8.39 12.13 -8.58
C HIS A 276 8.37 12.76 -7.21
N ILE A 277 7.42 12.30 -6.39
CA ILE A 277 7.17 12.81 -5.06
C ILE A 277 7.54 11.74 -4.04
N ALA A 278 8.52 12.03 -3.20
CA ALA A 278 8.82 11.21 -2.03
C ALA A 278 7.88 11.59 -0.88
N VAL A 279 7.22 10.61 -0.28
CA VAL A 279 6.27 10.86 0.82
C VAL A 279 6.69 10.06 2.04
N HIS A 280 6.90 10.75 3.16
CA HIS A 280 7.20 10.16 4.46
C HIS A 280 6.00 10.35 5.38
N VAL A 281 5.60 9.28 6.04
CA VAL A 281 4.60 9.33 7.11
C VAL A 281 5.30 9.02 8.42
N ARG A 282 5.19 9.93 9.38
CA ARG A 282 5.69 9.78 10.76
C ARG A 282 4.53 9.85 11.73
N SER A 283 4.61 9.13 12.81
CA SER A 283 3.59 9.21 13.87
C SER A 283 4.21 9.08 15.26
N GLY A 284 3.48 9.55 16.27
CA GLY A 284 3.87 9.45 17.66
C GLY A 284 2.82 10.00 18.61
N ASP A 285 3.06 9.86 19.91
CA ASP A 285 2.20 10.42 20.96
C ASP A 285 2.11 11.95 20.78
N PRO A 286 0.91 12.54 20.65
CA PRO A 286 0.74 14.00 20.51
C PRO A 286 1.28 14.81 21.69
N LYS A 287 1.51 14.17 22.85
CA LYS A 287 2.14 14.78 24.01
C LYS A 287 3.66 14.56 24.06
N GLY A 288 4.17 13.69 23.18
CA GLY A 288 5.60 13.39 23.04
C GLY A 288 6.31 14.39 22.13
N ALA A 289 7.64 14.40 22.20
CA ALA A 289 8.49 15.27 21.37
C ALA A 289 8.91 14.60 20.05
N GLU A 290 8.77 13.28 19.92
CA GLU A 290 9.34 12.50 18.82
C GLU A 290 8.26 11.89 17.95
N LEU A 291 8.44 12.03 16.62
CA LEU A 291 7.71 11.30 15.61
C LEU A 291 8.63 10.26 14.97
N HIS A 292 8.12 9.06 14.84
CA HIS A 292 8.86 7.94 14.25
C HIS A 292 8.38 7.66 12.84
N LEU A 293 9.29 7.29 11.93
CA LEU A 293 8.94 6.88 10.58
C LEU A 293 8.01 5.64 10.62
N THR A 294 6.83 5.80 10.08
CA THR A 294 5.80 4.76 9.97
C THR A 294 5.82 4.11 8.61
N THR A 295 5.89 4.93 7.54
CA THR A 295 6.00 4.44 6.17
C THR A 295 6.70 5.47 5.28
N TYR A 296 7.23 4.98 4.17
CA TYR A 296 7.81 5.76 3.09
C TYR A 296 7.31 5.25 1.75
N CYS A 297 7.04 6.16 0.82
CA CYS A 297 6.53 5.86 -0.50
C CYS A 297 7.11 6.79 -1.55
N LEU A 298 7.22 6.31 -2.79
CA LEU A 298 7.44 7.16 -3.96
C LEU A 298 6.20 7.12 -4.86
N THR A 299 5.65 8.30 -5.16
CA THR A 299 4.52 8.47 -6.06
C THR A 299 4.92 9.27 -7.28
N VAL A 300 4.46 8.89 -8.47
CA VAL A 300 4.63 9.68 -9.70
C VAL A 300 3.30 10.32 -10.05
N MET A 301 3.30 11.64 -10.08
CA MET A 301 2.15 12.47 -10.41
C MET A 301 2.31 13.05 -11.82
N VAL A 302 1.22 13.19 -12.53
CA VAL A 302 1.17 13.87 -13.84
C VAL A 302 0.12 14.96 -13.82
N ALA A 303 0.42 16.08 -14.47
CA ALA A 303 -0.56 17.12 -14.73
C ALA A 303 -1.42 16.73 -15.95
N ARG A 304 -2.72 17.08 -15.94
CA ARG A 304 -3.68 16.72 -16.99
C ARG A 304 -4.36 17.94 -17.56
N ASN A 305 -4.60 17.93 -18.87
CA ASN A 305 -5.46 18.91 -19.54
C ASN A 305 -6.95 18.58 -19.31
N GLU A 306 -7.83 19.45 -19.82
CA GLU A 306 -9.28 19.28 -19.75
C GLU A 306 -9.78 17.98 -20.44
N ASN A 307 -9.03 17.47 -21.42
CA ASN A 307 -9.32 16.19 -22.07
C ASN A 307 -8.83 14.96 -21.29
N GLY A 308 -8.12 15.19 -20.19
CA GLY A 308 -7.56 14.12 -19.37
C GLY A 308 -6.19 13.60 -19.83
N ASP A 309 -5.57 14.20 -20.84
CA ASP A 309 -4.24 13.80 -21.32
C ASP A 309 -3.14 14.36 -20.43
N ALA A 310 -2.08 13.58 -20.22
CA ALA A 310 -0.92 14.04 -19.48
C ALA A 310 -0.17 15.11 -20.26
N VAL A 311 0.05 16.28 -19.64
CA VAL A 311 0.75 17.43 -20.22
C VAL A 311 2.16 17.59 -19.65
N PRO A 312 3.06 18.30 -20.35
CA PRO A 312 4.38 18.63 -19.82
C PRO A 312 4.30 19.40 -18.51
N VAL A 313 5.22 19.11 -17.60
CA VAL A 313 5.38 19.82 -16.33
C VAL A 313 6.65 20.67 -16.37
N PRO A 314 6.75 21.75 -15.56
CA PRO A 314 7.97 22.53 -15.46
C PRO A 314 9.16 21.63 -15.10
N ALA A 315 10.31 21.84 -15.74
CA ALA A 315 11.53 21.13 -15.37
C ALA A 315 12.04 21.67 -14.02
N TRP A 316 12.32 20.76 -13.08
CA TRP A 316 12.96 21.12 -11.82
C TRP A 316 14.47 20.89 -11.93
N GLU A 317 15.24 21.93 -11.61
CA GLU A 317 16.69 21.87 -11.55
C GLU A 317 17.13 21.83 -10.08
N PRO A 318 17.89 20.81 -9.65
CA PRO A 318 18.36 20.69 -8.28
C PRO A 318 19.40 21.78 -7.98
N VAL A 319 19.17 22.56 -6.90
CA VAL A 319 19.99 23.71 -6.53
C VAL A 319 20.96 23.36 -5.38
N SER A 320 20.45 22.78 -4.30
CA SER A 320 21.25 22.41 -3.14
C SER A 320 22.00 21.08 -3.36
N GLU A 321 22.89 20.76 -2.46
CA GLU A 321 23.57 19.45 -2.46
C GLU A 321 22.56 18.32 -2.19
N GLU A 322 21.63 18.55 -1.25
CA GLU A 322 20.55 17.61 -0.98
C GLU A 322 19.64 17.41 -2.20
N ASP A 323 19.28 18.49 -2.89
CA ASP A 323 18.44 18.38 -4.10
C ASP A 323 19.11 17.50 -5.17
N ARG A 324 20.42 17.64 -5.37
CA ARG A 324 21.18 16.81 -6.33
C ARG A 324 21.21 15.35 -5.90
N ALA A 325 21.39 15.09 -4.61
CA ALA A 325 21.37 13.73 -4.07
C ALA A 325 20.00 13.07 -4.25
N LEU A 326 18.91 13.79 -3.96
CA LEU A 326 17.52 13.31 -4.14
C LEU A 326 17.18 13.09 -5.62
N TRP A 327 17.63 13.97 -6.49
CA TRP A 327 17.48 13.83 -7.94
C TRP A 327 18.18 12.58 -8.47
N GLN A 328 19.42 12.32 -8.03
CA GLN A 328 20.14 11.11 -8.40
C GLN A 328 19.45 9.86 -7.83
N HIS A 329 19.06 9.89 -6.57
CA HIS A 329 18.30 8.82 -5.93
C HIS A 329 17.02 8.44 -6.70
N ALA A 330 16.25 9.43 -7.16
CA ALA A 330 15.07 9.17 -7.98
C ALA A 330 15.41 8.45 -9.29
N ARG A 331 16.53 8.79 -9.92
CA ARG A 331 17.00 8.12 -11.15
C ARG A 331 17.45 6.69 -10.88
N ASP A 332 18.17 6.46 -9.80
CA ASP A 332 18.61 5.12 -9.40
C ASP A 332 17.40 4.21 -9.14
N LEU A 333 16.35 4.73 -8.48
CA LEU A 333 15.09 4.00 -8.29
C LEU A 333 14.37 3.71 -9.62
N LEU A 334 14.43 4.62 -10.60
CA LEU A 334 13.90 4.37 -11.94
C LEU A 334 14.65 3.24 -12.65
N GLU A 335 15.98 3.18 -12.53
CA GLU A 335 16.80 2.11 -13.11
C GLU A 335 16.49 0.74 -12.48
N ILE A 336 16.41 0.67 -11.14
CA ILE A 336 16.02 -0.56 -10.42
C ILE A 336 14.65 -1.04 -10.92
N ARG A 337 13.69 -0.15 -11.02
CA ARG A 337 12.34 -0.46 -11.51
C ARG A 337 12.34 -0.88 -12.98
N GLY A 338 13.11 -0.22 -13.83
CA GLY A 338 13.25 -0.56 -15.26
C GLY A 338 13.75 -2.00 -15.46
N ARG A 339 14.74 -2.42 -14.67
CA ARG A 339 15.23 -3.81 -14.68
C ARG A 339 14.15 -4.81 -14.25
N ALA A 340 13.29 -4.42 -13.33
CA ALA A 340 12.20 -5.25 -12.84
C ALA A 340 11.07 -5.46 -13.87
N HIS A 341 10.88 -4.53 -14.80
CA HIS A 341 9.85 -4.64 -15.85
C HIS A 341 10.12 -5.76 -16.86
N GLY A 342 11.38 -6.20 -17.00
CA GLY A 342 11.73 -7.36 -17.84
C GLY A 342 11.19 -8.70 -17.35
N ASN A 343 10.79 -8.80 -16.08
CA ASN A 343 10.25 -10.02 -15.46
C ASN A 343 8.72 -9.95 -15.42
N ARG A 344 8.07 -10.14 -16.56
CA ARG A 344 6.61 -10.06 -16.72
C ARG A 344 5.93 -11.28 -16.11
N LEU A 345 4.69 -11.10 -15.63
CA LEU A 345 3.76 -12.22 -15.46
C LEU A 345 3.66 -13.01 -16.77
N PRO A 346 3.58 -14.34 -16.73
CA PRO A 346 3.38 -15.16 -17.91
C PRO A 346 2.19 -14.68 -18.75
N ASN A 347 2.31 -14.70 -20.08
CA ASN A 347 1.35 -14.08 -21.01
C ASN A 347 -0.11 -14.51 -20.80
N HIS A 348 -0.37 -15.76 -20.40
CA HIS A 348 -1.73 -16.24 -20.12
C HIS A 348 -2.35 -15.65 -18.83
N LEU A 349 -1.52 -15.19 -17.88
CA LEU A 349 -1.96 -14.37 -16.73
C LEU A 349 -2.10 -12.89 -17.13
N LEU A 350 -1.55 -12.52 -18.31
CA LEU A 350 -1.64 -11.19 -18.91
C LEU A 350 -2.83 -11.06 -19.86
N GLU A 351 -3.31 -12.15 -20.48
CA GLU A 351 -4.46 -12.15 -21.40
C GLU A 351 -5.77 -11.71 -20.74
N GLN A 352 -5.77 -11.60 -19.42
CA GLN A 352 -6.80 -10.87 -18.69
C GLN A 352 -6.57 -9.33 -18.68
N GLY A 353 -5.78 -8.78 -19.60
CA GLY A 353 -5.78 -7.36 -19.94
C GLY A 353 -4.62 -6.49 -19.47
N LEU A 354 -3.34 -6.96 -19.52
CA LEU A 354 -2.18 -6.08 -19.35
C LEU A 354 -1.69 -5.52 -20.69
N PRO A 355 -1.75 -4.21 -20.97
CA PRO A 355 -0.99 -3.62 -22.06
C PRO A 355 0.51 -3.63 -21.74
N ASP A 356 1.28 -3.68 -22.79
CA ASP A 356 2.73 -3.68 -22.85
C ASP A 356 3.33 -2.38 -22.26
N ASP A 357 4.34 -2.51 -21.39
CA ASP A 357 5.40 -1.56 -20.97
C ASP A 357 5.10 -0.08 -20.66
N GLY A 358 3.88 0.30 -20.32
CA GLY A 358 3.59 1.70 -19.87
C GLY A 358 3.78 2.76 -20.94
N ARG A 359 3.91 2.39 -22.20
CA ARG A 359 3.78 3.31 -23.32
C ARG A 359 2.31 3.57 -23.61
N PRO A 360 1.87 4.84 -23.81
CA PRO A 360 0.54 5.08 -24.31
C PRO A 360 0.38 4.36 -25.65
N ALA A 361 -0.75 3.67 -25.84
CA ALA A 361 -1.07 3.04 -27.11
C ALA A 361 -0.90 4.06 -28.25
N PRO A 362 -0.28 3.71 -29.38
CA PRO A 362 -0.23 4.60 -30.53
C PRO A 362 -1.67 4.93 -30.89
N SER A 363 -1.99 6.22 -30.95
CA SER A 363 -3.27 6.71 -31.45
C SER A 363 -3.55 6.03 -32.80
N ALA A 364 -4.71 5.38 -32.92
CA ALA A 364 -5.15 4.80 -34.17
C ALA A 364 -5.13 5.90 -35.25
N GLY A 365 -4.09 5.88 -36.08
CA GLY A 365 -3.96 6.77 -37.20
C GLY A 365 -5.16 6.54 -38.13
N SER A 366 -5.91 7.61 -38.40
CA SER A 366 -6.97 7.66 -39.36
C SER A 366 -6.46 7.07 -40.68
N ALA A 367 -6.95 5.92 -41.07
CA ALA A 367 -6.81 5.39 -42.40
C ALA A 367 -7.49 6.39 -43.35
N ARG A 368 -6.69 7.21 -44.03
CA ARG A 368 -7.15 7.97 -45.18
C ARG A 368 -7.51 6.93 -46.26
N GLN A 369 -8.78 6.78 -46.50
CA GLN A 369 -9.29 6.18 -47.72
C GLN A 369 -8.92 7.12 -48.86
N GLY A 370 -7.98 6.67 -49.68
CA GLY A 370 -7.75 7.25 -51.00
C GLY A 370 -8.84 6.73 -51.94
N GLU A 371 -9.81 7.59 -52.25
CA GLU A 371 -10.63 7.40 -53.43
C GLU A 371 -9.92 8.06 -54.63
N GLY A 372 -9.42 7.21 -55.51
CA GLY A 372 -9.13 7.57 -56.87
C GLY A 372 -10.47 7.62 -57.63
N GLY A 373 -10.76 8.73 -58.22
CA GLY A 373 -11.88 8.94 -59.15
C GLY A 373 -11.37 9.53 -60.42
N ASP A 374 -11.32 8.71 -61.48
CA ASP A 374 -11.33 9.14 -62.88
C ASP A 374 -12.71 9.68 -63.26
N ALA A 375 -12.75 10.86 -63.86
CA ALA A 375 -13.51 11.33 -64.98
C ALA A 375 -13.68 12.85 -64.90
#